data_2d6e1642b0fcff3e1e2d259ccbb614ba
#
_entry.id   2d6e1642b0fcff3e1e2d259ccbb614ba
#
_cell.length_a   1.000
_cell.length_b   1.000
_cell.length_c   1.000
_cell.angle_alpha   90.00
_cell.angle_beta   90.00
_cell.angle_gamma   90.00
#
_symmetry.space_group_name_H-M   'P 1'
#
loop_
_entity.id
_entity.type
_entity.pdbx_description
1 polymer ?
#
loop_
_entity_poly.entity_id
_entity_poly.type
_entity_poly.pdbx_seq_one_letter_code
_entity_poly.pdbx_strand_id
1 'polypeptide(L)'
;MTRKATASDFDFVYNLYMHPLTNSWLTYDFIEAADFIPIYNNLLKDGVLYIFEEAGEAKGMFKLIPLQHRNAHIVYLGGVAIHPNFTGKGLGTLMMQEIILLAKAQQKHRIELTTASENVTAIRLYEKMGFQKEGLLKDFCFMKNENRYLDEAVYALLLLK
;
A
#
# COMPACT_ATOMS: atom_id res chain seq x y z
N MET A 1 6.95 -13.23 -4.85
CA MET A 1 8.08 -12.41 -5.40
C MET A 1 7.54 -11.05 -5.79
N THR A 2 8.27 -9.99 -5.46
CA THR A 2 7.90 -8.62 -5.82
C THR A 2 8.75 -8.07 -6.97
N ARG A 3 8.13 -7.31 -7.85
CA ARG A 3 8.80 -6.57 -8.93
C ARG A 3 8.16 -5.19 -9.10
N LYS A 4 8.86 -4.29 -9.75
CA LYS A 4 8.25 -3.00 -10.15
C LYS A 4 7.12 -3.23 -11.14
N ALA A 5 6.08 -2.39 -11.04
CA ALA A 5 5.00 -2.39 -12.01
C ALA A 5 5.49 -1.89 -13.38
N THR A 6 4.86 -2.38 -14.43
CA THR A 6 5.10 -2.02 -15.83
C THR A 6 3.80 -1.57 -16.49
N ALA A 7 3.88 -1.08 -17.73
CA ALA A 7 2.68 -0.67 -18.46
C ALA A 7 1.65 -1.79 -18.61
N SER A 8 2.10 -3.05 -18.68
CA SER A 8 1.20 -4.21 -18.81
C SER A 8 0.41 -4.57 -17.56
N ASP A 9 0.75 -3.98 -16.41
CA ASP A 9 0.03 -4.22 -15.15
C ASP A 9 -1.16 -3.26 -14.92
N PHE A 10 -1.42 -2.37 -15.87
CA PHE A 10 -2.46 -1.35 -15.73
C PHE A 10 -3.81 -1.92 -15.32
N ASP A 11 -4.29 -2.92 -16.04
CA ASP A 11 -5.62 -3.51 -15.79
C ASP A 11 -5.71 -4.13 -14.40
N PHE A 12 -4.68 -4.85 -13.97
CA PHE A 12 -4.63 -5.44 -12.64
C PHE A 12 -4.67 -4.36 -11.55
N VAL A 13 -3.84 -3.34 -11.67
CA VAL A 13 -3.75 -2.25 -10.69
C VAL A 13 -5.02 -1.41 -10.66
N TYR A 14 -5.55 -1.03 -11.82
CA TYR A 14 -6.80 -0.28 -11.93
C TYR A 14 -7.96 -1.05 -11.30
N ASN A 15 -8.13 -2.32 -11.67
CA ASN A 15 -9.19 -3.16 -11.13
C ASN A 15 -9.08 -3.35 -9.62
N LEU A 16 -7.85 -3.42 -9.08
CA LEU A 16 -7.64 -3.56 -7.64
C LEU A 16 -7.94 -2.26 -6.89
N TYR A 17 -7.56 -1.09 -7.44
CA TYR A 17 -7.95 0.21 -6.87
C TYR A 17 -9.47 0.46 -6.91
N MET A 18 -10.13 0.01 -7.97
CA MET A 18 -11.56 0.25 -8.19
C MET A 18 -12.46 -0.90 -7.72
N HIS A 19 -11.88 -1.95 -7.14
CA HIS A 19 -12.66 -3.08 -6.64
C HIS A 19 -13.50 -2.67 -5.42
N PRO A 20 -14.81 -2.99 -5.35
CA PRO A 20 -15.68 -2.57 -4.24
C PRO A 20 -15.18 -2.98 -2.85
N LEU A 21 -14.48 -4.12 -2.73
CA LEU A 21 -13.97 -4.62 -1.46
C LEU A 21 -12.63 -4.02 -1.03
N THR A 22 -11.91 -3.33 -1.92
CA THR A 22 -10.59 -2.75 -1.62
C THR A 22 -10.56 -1.24 -1.70
N ASN A 23 -11.37 -0.63 -2.56
CA ASN A 23 -11.35 0.81 -2.82
C ASN A 23 -11.48 1.65 -1.55
N SER A 24 -12.38 1.27 -0.62
CA SER A 24 -12.61 2.01 0.63
C SER A 24 -11.35 2.14 1.51
N TRP A 25 -10.35 1.29 1.32
CA TRP A 25 -9.10 1.26 2.09
C TRP A 25 -7.91 1.83 1.31
N LEU A 26 -8.13 2.28 0.06
CA LEU A 26 -7.09 2.77 -0.83
C LEU A 26 -7.23 4.29 -1.07
N THR A 27 -6.31 4.84 -1.83
CA THR A 27 -6.07 6.29 -1.91
C THR A 27 -7.09 7.04 -2.78
N TYR A 28 -7.65 6.38 -3.80
CA TYR A 28 -8.42 7.06 -4.85
C TYR A 28 -9.92 6.81 -4.71
N ASP A 29 -10.72 7.85 -4.99
CA ASP A 29 -12.15 7.67 -5.23
C ASP A 29 -12.38 6.76 -6.45
N PHE A 30 -13.61 6.28 -6.66
CA PHE A 30 -13.97 5.60 -7.90
C PHE A 30 -13.85 6.56 -9.07
N ILE A 31 -12.98 6.24 -10.02
CA ILE A 31 -12.75 7.01 -11.25
C ILE A 31 -12.69 6.09 -12.45
N GLU A 32 -12.97 6.64 -13.64
CA GLU A 32 -12.89 5.89 -14.89
C GLU A 32 -11.45 5.54 -15.27
N ALA A 33 -11.28 4.49 -16.07
CA ALA A 33 -9.94 4.05 -16.50
C ALA A 33 -9.16 5.15 -17.22
N ALA A 34 -9.84 5.96 -18.04
CA ALA A 34 -9.22 7.08 -18.76
C ALA A 34 -8.62 8.13 -17.79
N ASP A 35 -9.28 8.38 -16.67
CA ASP A 35 -8.82 9.34 -15.65
C ASP A 35 -7.69 8.75 -14.77
N PHE A 36 -7.63 7.42 -14.68
CA PHE A 36 -6.57 6.73 -13.95
C PHE A 36 -5.25 6.63 -14.74
N ILE A 37 -5.30 6.64 -16.07
CA ILE A 37 -4.09 6.54 -16.93
C ILE A 37 -2.99 7.54 -16.54
N PRO A 38 -3.24 8.85 -16.40
CA PRO A 38 -2.20 9.79 -16.03
C PRO A 38 -1.65 9.55 -14.61
N ILE A 39 -2.49 9.11 -13.67
CA ILE A 39 -2.07 8.73 -12.31
C ILE A 39 -1.12 7.54 -12.41
N TYR A 40 -1.50 6.50 -13.14
CA TYR A 40 -0.68 5.30 -13.31
C TYR A 40 0.66 5.59 -13.97
N ASN A 41 0.67 6.40 -15.03
CA ASN A 41 1.90 6.80 -15.71
C ASN A 41 2.86 7.54 -14.77
N ASN A 42 2.36 8.39 -13.87
CA ASN A 42 3.18 9.02 -12.85
C ASN A 42 3.75 8.02 -11.85
N LEU A 43 2.96 7.05 -11.42
CA LEU A 43 3.44 5.98 -10.52
C LEU A 43 4.57 5.15 -11.16
N LEU A 44 4.46 4.87 -12.47
CA LEU A 44 5.52 4.19 -13.22
C LEU A 44 6.77 5.05 -13.35
N LYS A 45 6.60 6.32 -13.70
CA LYS A 45 7.70 7.28 -13.84
C LYS A 45 8.48 7.43 -12.54
N ASP A 46 7.79 7.53 -11.43
CA ASP A 46 8.38 7.65 -10.10
C ASP A 46 8.99 6.33 -9.59
N GLY A 47 8.63 5.21 -10.22
CA GLY A 47 9.14 3.88 -9.88
C GLY A 47 8.78 3.41 -8.48
N VAL A 48 7.65 3.87 -7.95
CA VAL A 48 7.21 3.61 -6.56
C VAL A 48 6.22 2.46 -6.43
N LEU A 49 5.59 2.03 -7.53
CA LEU A 49 4.57 0.97 -7.54
C LEU A 49 5.20 -0.40 -7.79
N TYR A 50 4.80 -1.36 -6.97
CA TYR A 50 5.26 -2.76 -7.02
C TYR A 50 4.09 -3.71 -7.15
N ILE A 51 4.32 -4.81 -7.87
CA ILE A 51 3.41 -5.96 -7.99
C ILE A 51 3.97 -7.11 -7.15
N PHE A 52 3.11 -7.70 -6.34
CA PHE A 52 3.39 -8.94 -5.64
C PHE A 52 2.83 -10.11 -6.45
N GLU A 53 3.72 -11.04 -6.81
CA GLU A 53 3.40 -12.23 -7.60
C GLU A 53 3.61 -13.50 -6.79
N GLU A 54 2.75 -14.47 -7.01
CA GLU A 54 2.93 -15.84 -6.56
C GLU A 54 2.58 -16.80 -7.70
N ALA A 55 3.42 -17.81 -7.90
CA ALA A 55 3.27 -18.78 -9.01
C ALA A 55 3.14 -18.10 -10.39
N GLY A 56 3.83 -16.98 -10.61
CA GLY A 56 3.83 -16.25 -11.89
C GLY A 56 2.58 -15.42 -12.15
N GLU A 57 1.70 -15.26 -11.16
CA GLU A 57 0.47 -14.48 -11.26
C GLU A 57 0.46 -13.32 -10.27
N ALA A 58 0.03 -12.13 -10.72
CA ALA A 58 -0.15 -10.98 -9.87
C ALA A 58 -1.25 -11.22 -8.83
N LYS A 59 -0.92 -11.09 -7.55
CA LYS A 59 -1.83 -11.33 -6.42
C LYS A 59 -2.09 -10.07 -5.60
N GLY A 60 -1.21 -9.10 -5.64
CA GLY A 60 -1.31 -7.88 -4.87
C GLY A 60 -0.41 -6.77 -5.39
N MET A 61 -0.50 -5.62 -4.74
CA MET A 61 0.29 -4.44 -5.05
C MET A 61 0.62 -3.65 -3.78
N PHE A 62 1.62 -2.79 -3.88
CA PHE A 62 1.95 -1.78 -2.88
C PHE A 62 2.81 -0.67 -3.49
N LYS A 63 2.88 0.46 -2.79
CA LYS A 63 3.81 1.55 -3.11
C LYS A 63 4.85 1.67 -2.03
N LEU A 64 6.12 1.86 -2.42
CA LEU A 64 7.19 2.30 -1.54
C LEU A 64 7.67 3.67 -2.02
N ILE A 65 7.35 4.70 -1.25
CA ILE A 65 7.63 6.10 -1.57
C ILE A 65 8.75 6.59 -0.66
N PRO A 66 9.99 6.78 -1.19
CA PRO A 66 11.09 7.25 -0.39
C PRO A 66 10.88 8.71 0.00
N LEU A 67 11.13 9.04 1.26
CA LEU A 67 11.24 10.42 1.69
C LEU A 67 12.61 10.99 1.31
N GLN A 68 12.76 12.30 1.38
CA GLN A 68 13.91 13.01 0.87
C GLN A 68 14.66 13.75 1.99
N HIS A 69 15.86 14.23 1.66
CA HIS A 69 16.72 15.04 2.53
C HIS A 69 17.00 14.35 3.88
N ARG A 70 16.73 15.02 5.00
CA ARG A 70 16.97 14.46 6.35
C ARG A 70 16.14 13.21 6.63
N ASN A 71 15.05 13.00 5.90
CA ASN A 71 14.14 11.86 6.06
C ASN A 71 14.41 10.75 5.01
N ALA A 72 15.51 10.82 4.26
CA ALA A 72 15.82 9.85 3.19
C ALA A 72 15.98 8.40 3.68
N HIS A 73 16.18 8.20 4.98
CA HIS A 73 16.21 6.89 5.63
C HIS A 73 14.81 6.29 5.86
N ILE A 74 13.75 7.03 5.53
CA ILE A 74 12.34 6.62 5.68
C ILE A 74 11.76 6.25 4.32
N VAL A 75 10.92 5.23 4.30
CA VAL A 75 10.05 4.92 3.16
C VAL A 75 8.61 4.87 3.64
N TYR A 76 7.71 5.53 2.91
CA TYR A 76 6.28 5.45 3.15
C TYR A 76 5.68 4.28 2.36
N LEU A 77 4.97 3.42 3.06
CA LEU A 77 4.25 2.28 2.49
C LEU A 77 2.78 2.66 2.27
N GLY A 78 2.35 2.66 1.02
CA GLY A 78 0.97 2.99 0.66
C GLY A 78 0.39 2.01 -0.36
N GLY A 79 -0.92 2.10 -0.60
CA GLY A 79 -1.60 1.31 -1.62
C GLY A 79 -1.46 -0.20 -1.46
N VAL A 80 -1.37 -0.68 -0.23
CA VAL A 80 -1.20 -2.11 0.09
C VAL A 80 -2.51 -2.83 -0.13
N ALA A 81 -2.55 -3.76 -1.07
CA ALA A 81 -3.73 -4.57 -1.32
C ALA A 81 -3.37 -5.96 -1.86
N ILE A 82 -4.08 -6.97 -1.38
CA ILE A 82 -4.17 -8.30 -2.00
C ILE A 82 -5.50 -8.37 -2.74
N HIS A 83 -5.49 -8.90 -3.94
CA HIS A 83 -6.73 -9.07 -4.71
C HIS A 83 -7.72 -9.95 -3.93
N PRO A 84 -9.01 -9.58 -3.84
CA PRO A 84 -10.01 -10.28 -3.02
C PRO A 84 -10.10 -11.79 -3.24
N ASN A 85 -9.88 -12.27 -4.46
CA ASN A 85 -9.88 -13.71 -4.78
C ASN A 85 -8.76 -14.49 -4.08
N PHE A 86 -7.77 -13.82 -3.52
CA PHE A 86 -6.58 -14.41 -2.91
C PHE A 86 -6.44 -14.11 -1.42
N THR A 87 -7.39 -13.40 -0.83
CA THR A 87 -7.40 -13.12 0.61
C THR A 87 -7.61 -14.38 1.44
N GLY A 88 -7.24 -14.35 2.72
CA GLY A 88 -7.40 -15.47 3.63
C GLY A 88 -6.41 -16.63 3.45
N LYS A 89 -5.43 -16.50 2.55
CA LYS A 89 -4.43 -17.52 2.23
C LYS A 89 -3.02 -17.19 2.74
N GLY A 90 -2.89 -16.20 3.63
CA GLY A 90 -1.59 -15.77 4.16
C GLY A 90 -0.75 -14.89 3.24
N LEU A 91 -1.24 -14.57 2.03
CA LEU A 91 -0.47 -13.79 1.04
C LEU A 91 -0.15 -12.37 1.50
N GLY A 92 -1.02 -11.76 2.31
CA GLY A 92 -0.72 -10.46 2.92
C GLY A 92 0.53 -10.50 3.81
N THR A 93 0.69 -11.57 4.60
CA THR A 93 1.88 -11.76 5.43
C THR A 93 3.13 -11.97 4.57
N LEU A 94 3.05 -12.77 3.52
CA LEU A 94 4.17 -13.00 2.60
C LEU A 94 4.57 -11.69 1.89
N MET A 95 3.60 -10.94 1.39
CA MET A 95 3.86 -9.65 0.76
C MET A 95 4.53 -8.67 1.72
N MET A 96 4.06 -8.59 2.97
CA MET A 96 4.69 -7.73 3.99
C MET A 96 6.13 -8.14 4.32
N GLN A 97 6.42 -9.43 4.36
CA GLN A 97 7.79 -9.91 4.53
C GLN A 97 8.71 -9.45 3.39
N GLU A 98 8.25 -9.56 2.15
CA GLU A 98 9.00 -9.06 0.98
C GLU A 98 9.17 -7.54 1.00
N ILE A 99 8.15 -6.78 1.41
CA ILE A 99 8.23 -5.32 1.57
C ILE A 99 9.35 -4.95 2.57
N ILE A 100 9.39 -5.62 3.71
CA ILE A 100 10.41 -5.39 4.74
C ILE A 100 11.81 -5.71 4.19
N LEU A 101 11.98 -6.83 3.50
CA LEU A 101 13.25 -7.20 2.88
C LEU A 101 13.67 -6.19 1.82
N LEU A 102 12.74 -5.72 0.99
CA LEU A 102 13.01 -4.72 -0.04
C LEU A 102 13.42 -3.37 0.57
N ALA A 103 12.74 -2.93 1.63
CA ALA A 103 13.12 -1.71 2.34
C ALA A 103 14.53 -1.81 2.96
N LYS A 104 14.87 -2.97 3.55
CA LYS A 104 16.23 -3.24 4.06
C LYS A 104 17.28 -3.21 2.93
N ALA A 105 16.98 -3.84 1.78
CA ALA A 105 17.87 -3.82 0.62
C ALA A 105 18.08 -2.40 0.07
N GLN A 106 17.10 -1.52 0.21
CA GLN A 106 17.21 -0.09 -0.10
C GLN A 106 17.85 0.74 1.02
N GLN A 107 18.42 0.10 2.04
CA GLN A 107 19.09 0.73 3.18
C GLN A 107 18.18 1.70 3.96
N LYS A 108 16.88 1.43 4.00
CA LYS A 108 15.95 2.20 4.82
C LYS A 108 16.06 1.79 6.29
N HIS A 109 15.89 2.76 7.17
CA HIS A 109 15.87 2.54 8.61
C HIS A 109 14.45 2.43 9.17
N ARG A 110 13.47 3.02 8.48
CA ARG A 110 12.09 3.12 8.92
C ARG A 110 11.12 2.91 7.76
N ILE A 111 10.10 2.10 8.01
CA ILE A 111 8.90 2.04 7.16
C ILE A 111 7.77 2.70 7.97
N GLU A 112 7.03 3.62 7.36
CA GLU A 112 5.83 4.19 7.95
C GLU A 112 4.64 4.08 7.01
N LEU A 113 3.45 4.05 7.58
CA LEU A 113 2.19 3.99 6.86
C LEU A 113 1.08 4.66 7.65
N THR A 114 0.02 5.03 6.95
CA THR A 114 -1.27 5.35 7.57
C THR A 114 -2.32 4.36 7.07
N THR A 115 -3.30 4.06 7.92
CA THR A 115 -4.41 3.19 7.57
C THR A 115 -5.66 3.66 8.31
N ALA A 116 -6.83 3.53 7.67
CA ALA A 116 -8.08 3.86 8.33
C ALA A 116 -8.18 3.14 9.68
N SER A 117 -8.53 3.85 10.74
CA SER A 117 -8.62 3.30 12.10
C SER A 117 -9.66 2.17 12.20
N GLU A 118 -10.59 2.10 11.25
CA GLU A 118 -11.61 1.07 11.11
C GLU A 118 -11.13 -0.18 10.37
N ASN A 119 -9.98 -0.12 9.71
CA ASN A 119 -9.44 -1.25 8.93
C ASN A 119 -8.74 -2.27 9.83
N VAL A 120 -9.54 -2.98 10.60
CA VAL A 120 -9.06 -3.93 11.63
C VAL A 120 -8.20 -5.04 11.03
N THR A 121 -8.53 -5.51 9.83
CA THR A 121 -7.77 -6.58 9.16
C THR A 121 -6.35 -6.12 8.80
N ALA A 122 -6.21 -4.93 8.23
CA ALA A 122 -4.90 -4.37 7.91
C ALA A 122 -4.09 -4.06 9.18
N ILE A 123 -4.73 -3.47 10.19
CA ILE A 123 -4.08 -3.16 11.48
C ILE A 123 -3.51 -4.43 12.12
N ARG A 124 -4.28 -5.51 12.18
CA ARG A 124 -3.79 -6.80 12.71
C ARG A 124 -2.60 -7.34 11.93
N LEU A 125 -2.60 -7.18 10.61
CA LEU A 125 -1.47 -7.58 9.77
C LEU A 125 -0.22 -6.74 10.10
N TYR A 126 -0.34 -5.43 10.18
CA TYR A 126 0.79 -4.54 10.48
C TYR A 126 1.35 -4.81 11.89
N GLU A 127 0.51 -4.94 12.89
CA GLU A 127 0.93 -5.26 14.26
C GLU A 127 1.62 -6.63 14.34
N LYS A 128 1.09 -7.64 13.66
CA LYS A 128 1.73 -8.96 13.52
C LYS A 128 3.13 -8.86 12.89
N MET A 129 3.34 -7.94 11.97
CA MET A 129 4.62 -7.71 11.31
C MET A 129 5.58 -6.83 12.13
N GLY A 130 5.17 -6.41 13.33
CA GLY A 130 6.00 -5.64 14.25
C GLY A 130 5.84 -4.11 14.14
N PHE A 131 4.92 -3.62 13.32
CA PHE A 131 4.60 -2.21 13.27
C PHE A 131 3.94 -1.75 14.57
N GLN A 132 4.30 -0.57 15.04
CA GLN A 132 3.76 0.05 16.25
C GLN A 132 2.98 1.31 15.90
N LYS A 133 1.85 1.52 16.58
CA LYS A 133 1.04 2.73 16.42
C LYS A 133 1.77 3.92 17.02
N GLU A 134 1.89 4.99 16.27
CA GLU A 134 2.53 6.23 16.70
C GLU A 134 1.56 7.40 16.81
N GLY A 135 0.35 7.28 16.29
CA GLY A 135 -0.63 8.37 16.39
C GLY A 135 -1.94 8.08 15.69
N LEU A 136 -2.84 9.06 15.80
CA LEU A 136 -4.14 9.07 15.14
C LEU A 136 -4.37 10.45 14.52
N LEU A 137 -4.67 10.44 13.22
CA LEU A 137 -4.99 11.62 12.43
C LEU A 137 -6.51 11.71 12.30
N LYS A 138 -7.10 12.73 12.95
CA LYS A 138 -8.55 12.94 12.96
C LYS A 138 -9.03 13.52 11.63
N ASP A 139 -10.17 13.03 11.14
CA ASP A 139 -10.83 13.50 9.91
C ASP A 139 -9.86 13.60 8.72
N PHE A 140 -8.97 12.60 8.58
CA PHE A 140 -7.84 12.66 7.65
C PHE A 140 -8.23 12.38 6.20
N CYS A 141 -9.18 11.47 5.97
CA CYS A 141 -9.69 11.16 4.64
C CYS A 141 -11.17 11.48 4.54
N PHE A 142 -11.58 12.10 3.43
CA PHE A 142 -12.99 12.32 3.10
C PHE A 142 -13.46 11.30 2.07
N MET A 143 -14.42 10.46 2.47
CA MET A 143 -15.03 9.43 1.62
C MET A 143 -16.24 10.02 0.91
N LYS A 144 -16.08 10.44 -0.34
CA LYS A 144 -17.14 11.12 -1.11
C LYS A 144 -18.40 10.28 -1.27
N ASN A 145 -18.24 9.00 -1.56
CA ASN A 145 -19.37 8.06 -1.75
C ASN A 145 -20.16 7.78 -0.48
N GLU A 146 -19.56 7.99 0.69
CA GLU A 146 -20.18 7.79 2.01
C GLU A 146 -20.53 9.11 2.71
N ASN A 147 -20.06 10.24 2.15
CA ASN A 147 -20.19 11.57 2.73
C ASN A 147 -19.75 11.64 4.20
N ARG A 148 -18.59 11.05 4.50
CA ARG A 148 -18.02 11.05 5.85
C ARG A 148 -16.51 11.16 5.85
N TYR A 149 -15.95 11.59 6.97
CA TYR A 149 -14.52 11.57 7.23
C TYR A 149 -14.11 10.28 7.92
N LEU A 150 -12.87 9.85 7.65
CA LEU A 150 -12.20 8.75 8.33
C LEU A 150 -10.99 9.25 9.10
N ASP A 151 -10.83 8.73 10.31
CA ASP A 151 -9.58 8.85 11.05
C ASP A 151 -8.58 7.84 10.52
N GLU A 152 -7.30 8.23 10.45
CA GLU A 152 -6.21 7.32 10.10
C GLU A 152 -5.23 7.15 11.25
N ALA A 153 -4.89 5.89 11.52
CA ALA A 153 -3.84 5.54 12.45
C ALA A 153 -2.48 5.54 11.74
N VAL A 154 -1.48 6.13 12.38
CA VAL A 154 -0.08 6.12 11.91
C VAL A 154 0.65 4.95 12.56
N TYR A 155 1.27 4.13 11.72
CA TYR A 155 2.09 2.99 12.14
C TYR A 155 3.49 3.08 11.57
N ALA A 156 4.46 2.59 12.32
CA ALA A 156 5.84 2.53 11.85
C ALA A 156 6.55 1.25 12.32
N LEU A 157 7.50 0.82 11.50
CA LEU A 157 8.44 -0.26 11.81
C LEU A 157 9.87 0.28 11.68
N LEU A 158 10.65 0.19 12.75
CA LEU A 158 12.08 0.45 12.72
C LEU A 158 12.81 -0.81 12.25
N LEU A 159 13.58 -0.68 11.19
CA LEU A 159 14.38 -1.76 10.63
C LEU A 159 15.72 -1.79 11.37
N LEU A 160 15.89 -2.80 12.20
CA LEU A 160 17.17 -3.03 12.89
C LEU A 160 18.28 -3.28 11.85
N LYS A 161 19.47 -2.71 12.15
CA LYS A 161 20.68 -2.91 11.34
C LYS A 161 21.19 -4.34 11.43
#